data_9305dcf385484746fb2affbd94d609db
#
_entry.id   9305dcf385484746fb2affbd94d609db
#
_cell.length_a   1.000
_cell.length_b   1.000
_cell.length_c   1.000
_cell.angle_alpha   90.00
_cell.angle_beta   90.00
_cell.angle_gamma   90.00
#
_symmetry.space_group_name_H-M   'P 1'
#
loop_
_entity.id
_entity.type
_entity.pdbx_description
1 polymer ?
#
loop_
_entity_poly.entity_id
_entity_poly.type
_entity_poly.pdbx_seq_one_letter_code
_entity_poly.pdbx_strand_id
1 'polypeptide(L)'
;MREIVSNALSVRHAAELAALVGYIDFTQPLVSSLVDRVLDIASVLTAAPSYARVEARPEGHPWHVDTGSKGHMGWCCLSASVLLTPPESFTGGGLYFRDEPETAVYHYRDLVLYDSDPGNEHCVTRSRGDRRALIMFFRGVENG
;
A
#
# COMPACT_ATOMS: atom_id res chain seq x y z
N MET A 1 11.44 -4.86 -7.25
CA MET A 1 11.34 -5.33 -5.87
C MET A 1 9.87 -5.46 -5.49
N ARG A 2 9.53 -6.57 -4.90
CA ARG A 2 8.18 -6.84 -4.38
C ARG A 2 8.33 -7.72 -3.15
N GLU A 3 7.75 -7.31 -2.03
CA GLU A 3 7.87 -8.03 -0.77
C GLU A 3 6.56 -8.02 -0.01
N ILE A 4 6.27 -9.13 0.69
CA ILE A 4 5.09 -9.24 1.54
C ILE A 4 5.57 -9.59 2.94
N VAL A 5 5.18 -8.74 3.91
CA VAL A 5 5.47 -8.99 5.33
C VAL A 5 4.17 -9.47 5.98
N SER A 6 4.13 -10.75 6.29
CA SER A 6 2.94 -11.37 6.89
C SER A 6 2.70 -10.86 8.30
N ASN A 7 1.43 -10.61 8.62
CA ASN A 7 1.00 -10.16 9.94
C ASN A 7 1.78 -8.95 10.45
N ALA A 8 2.00 -7.98 9.57
CA ALA A 8 2.74 -6.77 9.90
C ALA A 8 2.09 -5.94 11.00
N LEU A 9 0.76 -6.04 11.12
CA LEU A 9 -0.03 -5.35 12.14
C LEU A 9 -0.75 -6.35 13.03
N SER A 10 -0.95 -5.97 14.30
CA SER A 10 -1.91 -6.66 15.18
C SER A 10 -3.35 -6.34 14.72
N VAL A 11 -4.31 -7.14 15.15
CA VAL A 11 -5.73 -6.87 14.91
C VAL A 11 -6.13 -5.49 15.44
N ARG A 12 -5.67 -5.14 16.64
CA ARG A 12 -5.93 -3.85 17.27
C ARG A 12 -5.34 -2.69 16.46
N HIS A 13 -4.07 -2.82 16.05
CA HIS A 13 -3.40 -1.78 15.26
C HIS A 13 -4.13 -1.54 13.93
N ALA A 14 -4.53 -2.61 13.24
CA ALA A 14 -5.29 -2.52 12.00
C ALA A 14 -6.62 -1.80 12.22
N ALA A 15 -7.34 -2.12 13.30
CA ALA A 15 -8.62 -1.47 13.63
C ALA A 15 -8.45 0.02 13.93
N GLU A 16 -7.41 0.39 14.66
CA GLU A 16 -7.11 1.79 14.96
C GLU A 16 -6.77 2.59 13.71
N LEU A 17 -5.98 2.01 12.79
CA LEU A 17 -5.71 2.64 11.49
C LEU A 17 -6.97 2.74 10.63
N ALA A 18 -7.79 1.70 10.60
CA ALA A 18 -9.03 1.71 9.81
C ALA A 18 -10.01 2.80 10.26
N ALA A 19 -9.95 3.22 11.52
CA ALA A 19 -10.78 4.32 12.03
C ALA A 19 -10.34 5.70 11.52
N LEU A 20 -9.13 5.81 11.00
CA LEU A 20 -8.64 7.04 10.36
C LEU A 20 -9.21 7.10 8.94
N VAL A 21 -9.56 8.30 8.47
CA VAL A 21 -10.14 8.49 7.15
C VAL A 21 -9.37 9.58 6.41
N GLY A 22 -9.02 9.28 5.15
CA GLY A 22 -8.32 10.25 4.30
C GLY A 22 -6.83 10.30 4.55
N TYR A 23 -6.25 11.49 4.36
CA TYR A 23 -4.81 11.70 4.50
C TYR A 23 -4.38 11.60 5.96
N ILE A 24 -3.22 10.98 6.17
CA ILE A 24 -2.69 10.70 7.50
C ILE A 24 -1.32 11.34 7.65
N ASP A 25 -1.06 11.87 8.86
CA ASP A 25 0.26 12.34 9.26
C ASP A 25 1.20 11.14 9.52
N PHE A 26 2.31 11.08 8.82
CA PHE A 26 3.31 10.00 8.95
C PHE A 26 3.97 9.95 10.31
N THR A 27 3.98 11.06 11.05
CA THR A 27 4.64 11.15 12.34
C THR A 27 3.80 10.58 13.47
N GLN A 28 2.52 10.33 13.23
CA GLN A 28 1.66 9.78 14.26
C GLN A 28 2.10 8.31 14.57
N PRO A 29 2.10 7.90 15.87
CA PRO A 29 2.67 6.61 16.27
C PRO A 29 2.09 5.39 15.56
N LEU A 30 0.80 5.40 15.21
CA LEU A 30 0.16 4.31 14.48
C LEU A 30 0.75 4.08 13.08
N VAL A 31 1.32 5.10 12.48
CA VAL A 31 1.87 5.06 11.12
C VAL A 31 3.39 4.99 11.12
N SER A 32 4.04 5.73 12.02
CA SER A 32 5.50 5.86 12.04
C SER A 32 6.23 4.51 12.20
N SER A 33 5.66 3.56 12.95
CA SER A 33 6.24 2.23 13.10
C SER A 33 6.25 1.44 11.78
N LEU A 34 5.23 1.63 10.95
CA LEU A 34 5.19 1.04 9.61
C LEU A 34 6.18 1.72 8.67
N VAL A 35 6.27 3.04 8.76
CA VAL A 35 7.25 3.81 7.97
C VAL A 35 8.67 3.32 8.29
N ASP A 36 9.00 3.16 9.58
CA ASP A 36 10.31 2.65 9.99
C ASP A 36 10.60 1.26 9.42
N ARG A 37 9.60 0.39 9.43
CA ARG A 37 9.74 -0.96 8.85
C ARG A 37 9.96 -0.92 7.34
N VAL A 38 9.25 -0.07 6.63
CA VAL A 38 9.43 0.11 5.18
C VAL A 38 10.84 0.62 4.88
N LEU A 39 11.31 1.61 5.64
CA LEU A 39 12.66 2.17 5.46
C LEU A 39 13.74 1.13 5.75
N ASP A 40 13.55 0.26 6.75
CA ASP A 40 14.48 -0.83 7.05
C ASP A 40 14.59 -1.82 5.88
N ILE A 41 13.47 -2.15 5.26
CA ILE A 41 13.43 -3.11 4.15
C ILE A 41 13.98 -2.50 2.85
N ALA A 42 13.67 -1.25 2.59
CA ALA A 42 13.90 -0.61 1.30
C ALA A 42 14.74 0.67 1.38
N SER A 43 15.64 0.77 2.34
CA SER A 43 16.43 1.98 2.61
C SER A 43 17.30 2.47 1.44
N VAL A 44 17.64 1.56 0.51
CA VAL A 44 18.43 1.92 -0.68
C VAL A 44 17.54 2.52 -1.78
N LEU A 45 16.23 2.37 -1.68
CA LEU A 45 15.29 2.83 -2.69
C LEU A 45 14.54 4.09 -2.29
N THR A 46 14.39 4.34 -1.00
CA THR A 46 13.50 5.38 -0.52
C THR A 46 14.11 6.19 0.62
N ALA A 47 13.74 7.46 0.70
CA ALA A 47 14.21 8.38 1.73
C ALA A 47 13.13 8.72 2.76
N ALA A 48 11.89 8.92 2.33
CA ALA A 48 10.81 9.36 3.21
C ALA A 48 9.43 9.12 2.57
N PRO A 49 8.39 8.90 3.36
CA PRO A 49 7.04 8.90 2.83
C PRO A 49 6.67 10.31 2.36
N SER A 50 5.92 10.38 1.29
CA SER A 50 5.41 11.64 0.74
C SER A 50 3.88 11.67 0.70
N TYR A 51 3.25 10.53 1.00
CA TYR A 51 1.81 10.38 0.93
C TYR A 51 1.40 9.20 1.80
N ALA A 52 0.37 9.38 2.61
CA ALA A 52 -0.29 8.29 3.30
C ALA A 52 -1.78 8.57 3.38
N ARG A 53 -2.59 7.53 3.16
CA ARG A 53 -4.04 7.66 3.16
C ARG A 53 -4.69 6.33 3.53
N VAL A 54 -5.78 6.40 4.29
CA VAL A 54 -6.70 5.27 4.48
C VAL A 54 -7.87 5.47 3.52
N GLU A 55 -8.10 4.49 2.66
CA GLU A 55 -9.14 4.58 1.63
C GLU A 55 -9.97 3.30 1.52
N ALA A 56 -11.23 3.45 1.14
CA ALA A 56 -12.12 2.33 0.83
C ALA A 56 -11.99 1.88 -0.62
N ARG A 57 -12.06 2.78 -1.56
CA ARG A 57 -11.96 2.60 -3.01
C ARG A 57 -12.80 1.45 -3.56
N PRO A 58 -14.15 1.52 -3.40
CA PRO A 58 -15.03 0.43 -3.82
C PRO A 58 -15.05 0.19 -5.34
N GLU A 59 -14.75 1.21 -6.15
CA GLU A 59 -14.68 1.11 -7.61
C GLU A 59 -13.46 0.32 -8.10
N GLY A 60 -12.49 0.05 -7.22
CA GLY A 60 -11.23 -0.56 -7.59
C GLY A 60 -10.30 0.40 -8.33
N HIS A 61 -9.26 -0.16 -8.92
CA HIS A 61 -8.29 0.59 -9.72
C HIS A 61 -7.82 -0.29 -10.89
N PRO A 62 -7.87 0.21 -12.13
CA PRO A 62 -7.43 -0.58 -13.28
C PRO A 62 -5.92 -0.82 -13.26
N TRP A 63 -5.43 -1.68 -14.14
CA TRP A 63 -4.01 -1.96 -14.29
C TRP A 63 -3.21 -0.67 -14.45
N HIS A 64 -2.21 -0.47 -13.58
CA HIS A 64 -1.35 0.72 -13.57
C HIS A 64 -0.03 0.46 -12.87
N VAL A 65 0.90 1.38 -13.06
CA VAL A 65 2.13 1.49 -12.29
C VAL A 65 2.04 2.79 -11.50
N ASP A 66 2.46 2.77 -10.24
CA ASP A 66 2.29 3.94 -9.35
C ASP A 66 3.12 5.16 -9.77
N THR A 67 4.19 4.94 -10.51
CA THR A 67 4.90 6.01 -11.19
C THR A 67 4.10 6.41 -12.45
N GLY A 68 3.04 7.14 -12.30
CA GLY A 68 2.16 7.46 -13.41
C GLY A 68 2.87 8.02 -14.64
N SER A 69 2.24 7.86 -15.81
CA SER A 69 2.75 8.39 -17.07
C SER A 69 2.71 9.92 -17.08
N LYS A 70 3.53 10.56 -17.93
CA LYS A 70 3.53 12.00 -18.14
C LYS A 70 3.82 12.84 -16.88
N GLY A 71 4.67 12.32 -16.00
CA GLY A 71 5.12 13.06 -14.83
C GLY A 71 4.21 13.02 -13.62
N HIS A 72 3.05 12.37 -13.71
CA HIS A 72 2.20 12.17 -12.55
C HIS A 72 2.86 11.19 -11.58
N MET A 73 3.10 11.63 -10.35
CA MET A 73 3.81 10.83 -9.35
C MET A 73 5.18 10.30 -9.80
N GLY A 74 5.87 11.02 -10.68
CA GLY A 74 7.22 10.64 -11.13
C GLY A 74 8.24 10.55 -10.01
N TRP A 75 7.96 11.16 -8.86
CA TRP A 75 8.78 11.09 -7.65
C TRP A 75 8.62 9.77 -6.90
N CYS A 76 7.56 9.01 -7.13
CA CYS A 76 7.29 7.77 -6.39
C CYS A 76 8.23 6.65 -6.84
N CYS A 77 8.95 6.07 -5.90
CA CYS A 77 9.82 4.93 -6.19
C CYS A 77 9.38 3.66 -5.47
N LEU A 78 8.59 3.79 -4.41
CA LEU A 78 8.13 2.65 -3.61
C LEU A 78 6.72 2.91 -3.11
N SER A 79 5.90 1.87 -3.16
CA SER A 79 4.56 1.85 -2.60
C SER A 79 4.47 0.83 -1.49
N ALA A 80 3.72 1.14 -0.45
CA ALA A 80 3.43 0.25 0.66
C ALA A 80 1.93 0.26 0.91
N SER A 81 1.36 -0.92 1.15
CA SER A 81 -0.07 -1.06 1.29
C SER A 81 -0.41 -2.12 2.33
N VAL A 82 -1.41 -1.86 3.17
CA VAL A 82 -1.89 -2.80 4.18
C VAL A 82 -3.42 -2.85 4.13
N LEU A 83 -3.97 -4.05 4.01
CA LEU A 83 -5.42 -4.25 4.15
C LEU A 83 -5.79 -4.24 5.63
N LEU A 84 -6.66 -3.31 6.02
CA LEU A 84 -6.96 -2.99 7.43
C LEU A 84 -8.24 -3.63 7.97
N THR A 85 -9.10 -4.17 7.10
CA THR A 85 -10.37 -4.74 7.49
C THR A 85 -10.42 -6.23 7.23
N PRO A 86 -11.09 -7.01 8.09
CA PRO A 86 -11.09 -8.46 7.97
C PRO A 86 -11.86 -8.95 6.74
N PRO A 87 -11.52 -10.12 6.19
CA PRO A 87 -12.12 -10.61 4.95
C PRO A 87 -13.62 -10.86 5.01
N GLU A 88 -14.17 -11.12 6.20
CA GLU A 88 -15.60 -11.29 6.38
C GLU A 88 -16.40 -9.99 6.28
N SER A 89 -15.72 -8.81 6.30
CA SER A 89 -16.40 -7.51 6.24
C SER A 89 -16.66 -7.01 4.82
N PHE A 90 -16.09 -7.65 3.80
CA PHE A 90 -16.25 -7.22 2.40
C PHE A 90 -16.05 -8.38 1.44
N THR A 91 -16.42 -8.15 0.17
CA THR A 91 -16.16 -9.07 -0.94
C THR A 91 -15.44 -8.32 -2.07
N GLY A 92 -14.64 -9.02 -2.87
CA GLY A 92 -13.81 -8.39 -3.90
C GLY A 92 -12.63 -7.64 -3.32
N GLY A 93 -12.16 -6.62 -3.99
CA GLY A 93 -11.12 -5.72 -3.49
C GLY A 93 -9.73 -6.32 -3.38
N GLY A 94 -9.44 -7.36 -4.16
CA GLY A 94 -8.12 -7.97 -4.19
C GLY A 94 -7.12 -7.13 -4.95
N LEU A 95 -5.85 -7.20 -4.53
CA LEU A 95 -4.71 -6.60 -5.22
C LEU A 95 -4.02 -7.70 -6.03
N TYR A 96 -3.83 -7.46 -7.31
CA TYR A 96 -3.21 -8.40 -8.23
C TYR A 96 -2.06 -7.73 -8.98
N PHE A 97 -0.97 -8.46 -9.17
CA PHE A 97 0.12 -8.04 -10.05
C PHE A 97 -0.02 -8.70 -11.42
N ARG A 98 0.35 -7.97 -12.47
CA ARG A 98 0.13 -8.41 -13.85
C ARG A 98 0.87 -9.72 -14.19
N ASP A 99 2.03 -9.96 -13.60
CA ASP A 99 2.80 -11.18 -13.81
C ASP A 99 2.21 -12.39 -13.06
N GLU A 100 1.31 -12.17 -12.12
CA GLU A 100 0.57 -13.21 -11.38
C GLU A 100 -0.92 -12.83 -11.28
N PRO A 101 -1.64 -12.69 -12.42
CA PRO A 101 -2.98 -12.09 -12.42
C PRO A 101 -4.06 -12.93 -11.75
N GLU A 102 -3.76 -14.16 -11.38
CA GLU A 102 -4.70 -15.11 -10.78
C GLU A 102 -4.54 -15.18 -9.25
N THR A 103 -3.51 -14.53 -8.69
CA THR A 103 -3.18 -14.64 -7.26
C THR A 103 -3.32 -13.29 -6.58
N ALA A 104 -4.36 -13.15 -5.76
CA ALA A 104 -4.51 -11.97 -4.91
C ALA A 104 -3.41 -11.95 -3.86
N VAL A 105 -2.76 -10.79 -3.70
CA VAL A 105 -1.68 -10.63 -2.73
C VAL A 105 -2.12 -9.91 -1.46
N TYR A 106 -3.33 -9.34 -1.44
CA TYR A 106 -3.86 -8.72 -0.24
C TYR A 106 -4.38 -9.77 0.73
N HIS A 107 -3.70 -9.89 1.87
CA HIS A 107 -4.19 -10.62 3.01
C HIS A 107 -4.31 -9.65 4.19
N TYR A 108 -5.35 -9.83 4.97
CA TYR A 108 -5.64 -8.97 6.13
C TYR A 108 -4.41 -8.83 7.03
N ARG A 109 -4.00 -7.58 7.29
CA ARG A 109 -2.86 -7.18 8.13
C ARG A 109 -1.47 -7.40 7.54
N ASP A 110 -1.37 -7.89 6.32
CA ASP A 110 -0.08 -8.04 5.64
C ASP A 110 0.33 -6.71 5.01
N LEU A 111 1.62 -6.42 5.09
CA LEU A 111 2.23 -5.26 4.43
C LEU A 111 2.77 -5.71 3.07
N VAL A 112 2.31 -5.09 2.01
CA VAL A 112 2.78 -5.34 0.65
C VAL A 112 3.63 -4.16 0.21
N LEU A 113 4.87 -4.45 -0.19
CA LEU A 113 5.84 -3.46 -0.68
C LEU A 113 6.17 -3.75 -2.13
N TYR A 114 6.22 -2.72 -2.97
CA TYR A 114 6.66 -2.88 -4.35
C TYR A 114 7.20 -1.56 -4.88
N ASP A 115 8.26 -1.65 -5.69
CA ASP A 115 8.83 -0.47 -6.33
C ASP A 115 8.03 -0.11 -7.59
N SER A 116 8.39 1.00 -8.22
CA SER A 116 7.70 1.53 -9.39
C SER A 116 8.18 0.91 -10.72
N ASP A 117 8.88 -0.20 -10.67
CA ASP A 117 9.27 -0.95 -11.87
C ASP A 117 8.01 -1.37 -12.65
N PRO A 118 8.01 -1.26 -13.99
CA PRO A 118 6.87 -1.72 -14.80
C PRO A 118 6.47 -3.17 -14.57
N GLY A 119 7.39 -4.03 -14.12
CA GLY A 119 7.08 -5.41 -13.70
C GLY A 119 6.13 -5.50 -12.51
N ASN A 120 5.93 -4.40 -11.79
CA ASN A 120 4.99 -4.30 -10.68
C ASN A 120 3.67 -3.62 -11.07
N GLU A 121 3.30 -3.67 -12.35
CA GLU A 121 1.97 -3.25 -12.78
C GLU A 121 0.92 -4.04 -12.02
N HIS A 122 -0.08 -3.36 -11.49
CA HIS A 122 -1.07 -3.98 -10.59
C HIS A 122 -2.45 -3.36 -10.77
N CYS A 123 -3.45 -4.06 -10.24
CA CYS A 123 -4.82 -3.56 -10.18
C CYS A 123 -5.46 -3.92 -8.85
N VAL A 124 -6.54 -3.22 -8.54
CA VAL A 124 -7.43 -3.57 -7.42
C VAL A 124 -8.82 -3.82 -7.99
N THR A 125 -9.41 -4.95 -7.65
CA THR A 125 -10.75 -5.29 -8.12
C THR A 125 -11.82 -4.53 -7.33
N ARG A 126 -13.02 -4.42 -7.90
CA ARG A 126 -14.16 -3.81 -7.22
C ARG A 126 -14.48 -4.55 -5.93
N SER A 127 -14.98 -3.81 -4.94
CA SER A 127 -15.37 -4.38 -3.66
C SER A 127 -16.75 -3.92 -3.22
N ARG A 128 -17.35 -4.72 -2.34
CA ARG A 128 -18.59 -4.38 -1.62
C ARG A 128 -18.36 -4.62 -0.15
N GLY A 129 -18.94 -3.78 0.69
CA GLY A 129 -18.80 -3.87 2.13
C GLY A 129 -17.73 -2.92 2.67
N ASP A 130 -17.26 -3.23 3.86
CA ASP A 130 -16.27 -2.38 4.55
C ASP A 130 -14.86 -2.86 4.24
N ARG A 131 -14.29 -2.34 3.15
CA ARG A 131 -12.91 -2.56 2.76
C ARG A 131 -12.13 -1.27 2.95
N ARG A 132 -11.12 -1.30 3.81
CA ARG A 132 -10.22 -0.17 4.03
C ARG A 132 -8.78 -0.63 3.94
N ALA A 133 -7.95 0.18 3.28
CA ALA A 133 -6.53 -0.08 3.12
C ALA A 133 -5.75 1.19 3.42
N LEU A 134 -4.57 1.02 4.04
CA LEU A 134 -3.59 2.09 4.16
C LEU A 134 -2.67 2.03 2.95
N ILE A 135 -2.53 3.15 2.27
CA ILE A 135 -1.63 3.30 1.13
C ILE A 135 -0.59 4.34 1.49
N MET A 136 0.68 4.03 1.25
CA MET A 136 1.79 4.96 1.44
C MET A 136 2.66 4.99 0.20
N PHE A 137 3.08 6.19 -0.21
CA PHE A 137 4.01 6.39 -1.32
C PHE A 137 5.28 7.07 -0.82
N PHE A 138 6.42 6.59 -1.30
CA PHE A 138 7.73 7.03 -0.86
C PHE A 138 8.53 7.62 -2.02
N ARG A 139 9.24 8.72 -1.75
CA ARG A 139 10.18 9.31 -2.69
C ARG A 139 11.46 8.49 -2.75
N GLY A 140 12.05 8.46 -3.94
CA GLY A 140 13.35 7.84 -4.13
C GLY A 140 14.47 8.57 -3.40
N VAL A 141 15.54 7.81 -3.11
CA VAL A 141 16.78 8.39 -2.61
C VAL A 141 17.40 9.20 -3.74
N GLU A 142 17.69 10.47 -3.46
CA GLU A 142 18.38 11.31 -4.42
C GLU A 142 19.86 10.88 -4.51
N ASN A 143 20.30 10.62 -5.73
CA ASN A 143 21.71 10.41 -6.02
C ASN A 143 22.34 11.79 -6.17
N GLY A 144 22.81 12.30 -5.05
CA GLY A 144 23.45 13.60 -4.97
C GLY A 144 24.86 13.63 -5.53
#